data_e19a93d08877767fcaa639e691044323
#
_entry.id   e19a93d08877767fcaa639e691044323
#
_cell.length_a   1.000
_cell.length_b   1.000
_cell.length_c   1.000
_cell.angle_alpha   90.00
_cell.angle_beta   90.00
_cell.angle_gamma   90.00
#
_symmetry.space_group_name_H-M   'P 1'
#
loop_
_entity.id
_entity.type
_entity.pdbx_description
1 polymer ?
#
loop_
_entity_poly.entity_id
_entity_poly.type
_entity_poly.pdbx_seq_one_letter_code
_entity_poly.pdbx_strand_id
1 'polypeptide(L)'
;MKKIKSTLGLIVNPISGMGGRVGLKGTDTSAIIASAISLGAKPESTIRATICLQEIHSELHEPLEVICPPGIMGEKAAEEAGFSPTVLPIKIPDDTSAEDTRAAVQMMVNAKVSLILFAGGDGTARDIYSVIKDQIPVVGIPAGVKMHSAVYATTPKSAARLVSNYFASSDSNLKDVEVMDIDEDAFRNGQLSASLYGYMKVPFERRYIQGAKSGGIETDESAMSAVAHEISRRLEDDVLYILGPGTTLKAIGNQLGVDKTLLGVDLFQDGKLIAEDVTNLQIEEIITKCNNQVKIIVTPIGGQGHIFGRGNQQISPSIIKRLGRESVIIVATTNKLASLNGRPFLVDTGDPDVDQLLSGYIRVVTGVNMESVYRVSD
;
A
#
# COMPACT_ATOMS: atom_id res chain seq x y z
N MET A 1 13.04 10.57 38.60
CA MET A 1 11.91 9.99 37.85
C MET A 1 12.39 8.66 37.27
N LYS A 2 11.68 7.54 37.51
CA LYS A 2 11.98 6.28 36.81
C LYS A 2 11.71 6.49 35.31
N LYS A 3 12.75 6.34 34.45
CA LYS A 3 12.63 6.34 33.02
C LYS A 3 11.61 5.22 32.66
N ILE A 4 10.46 5.57 32.14
CA ILE A 4 9.49 4.58 31.67
C ILE A 4 10.20 3.83 30.54
N LYS A 5 10.33 2.52 30.69
CA LYS A 5 10.97 1.67 29.69
C LYS A 5 10.16 1.76 28.40
N SER A 6 10.80 2.19 27.32
CA SER A 6 10.14 2.29 26.02
C SER A 6 9.87 0.89 25.50
N THR A 7 8.59 0.50 25.39
CA THR A 7 8.17 -0.84 24.97
C THR A 7 7.32 -0.75 23.70
N LEU A 8 7.77 -1.41 22.66
CA LEU A 8 7.11 -1.50 21.36
C LEU A 8 6.47 -2.89 21.20
N GLY A 9 5.15 -2.96 21.06
CA GLY A 9 4.48 -4.16 20.61
C GLY A 9 4.61 -4.31 19.10
N LEU A 10 5.01 -5.47 18.60
CA LEU A 10 5.12 -5.74 17.18
C LEU A 10 4.16 -6.87 16.78
N ILE A 11 3.31 -6.63 15.79
CA ILE A 11 2.43 -7.63 15.16
C ILE A 11 2.69 -7.67 13.65
N VAL A 12 2.93 -8.85 13.12
CA VAL A 12 3.01 -9.08 11.68
C VAL A 12 1.91 -10.05 11.26
N ASN A 13 1.05 -9.63 10.34
CA ASN A 13 0.09 -10.54 9.70
C ASN A 13 0.78 -11.17 8.47
N PRO A 14 1.22 -12.44 8.53
CA PRO A 14 2.09 -13.03 7.52
C PRO A 14 1.41 -13.21 6.16
N ILE A 15 0.08 -13.26 6.10
CA ILE A 15 -0.68 -13.46 4.87
C ILE A 15 -1.10 -12.16 4.19
N SER A 16 -0.95 -11.02 4.87
CA SER A 16 -1.35 -9.73 4.30
C SER A 16 -0.46 -9.34 3.11
N GLY A 17 -1.09 -8.86 2.05
CA GLY A 17 -0.41 -8.37 0.84
C GLY A 17 0.03 -9.43 -0.16
N MET A 18 -0.09 -10.72 0.15
CA MET A 18 0.34 -11.80 -0.75
C MET A 18 -0.37 -11.79 -2.11
N GLY A 19 -1.63 -11.36 -2.16
CA GLY A 19 -2.40 -11.34 -3.41
C GLY A 19 -1.97 -10.27 -4.41
N GLY A 20 -1.26 -9.22 -3.99
CA GLY A 20 -1.01 -8.05 -4.81
C GLY A 20 -0.29 -8.33 -6.13
N ARG A 21 0.85 -9.00 -6.09
CA ARG A 21 1.67 -9.31 -7.28
C ARG A 21 1.01 -10.31 -8.23
N VAL A 22 0.14 -11.16 -7.70
CA VAL A 22 -0.56 -12.19 -8.48
C VAL A 22 -1.96 -11.78 -8.92
N GLY A 23 -2.29 -10.47 -8.80
CA GLY A 23 -3.57 -9.91 -9.26
C GLY A 23 -4.78 -10.22 -8.39
N LEU A 24 -4.59 -10.88 -7.24
CA LEU A 24 -5.68 -11.17 -6.32
C LEU A 24 -6.01 -9.93 -5.48
N LYS A 25 -7.30 -9.66 -5.32
CA LYS A 25 -7.82 -8.42 -4.75
C LYS A 25 -7.96 -8.46 -3.22
N GLY A 26 -7.38 -9.47 -2.56
CA GLY A 26 -7.40 -9.71 -1.11
C GLY A 26 -6.79 -11.06 -0.77
N THR A 27 -6.72 -11.38 0.53
CA THR A 27 -6.24 -12.69 1.05
C THR A 27 -7.14 -13.18 2.18
N ASP A 28 -8.47 -13.00 2.03
CA ASP A 28 -9.43 -13.14 3.13
C ASP A 28 -9.88 -14.57 3.39
N THR A 29 -9.62 -15.49 2.46
CA THR A 29 -9.99 -16.89 2.61
C THR A 29 -8.79 -17.80 2.35
N SER A 30 -8.77 -18.97 3.01
CA SER A 30 -7.74 -19.99 2.80
C SER A 30 -7.62 -20.44 1.34
N ALA A 31 -8.73 -20.47 0.60
CA ALA A 31 -8.74 -20.79 -0.83
C ALA A 31 -8.00 -19.71 -1.67
N ILE A 32 -8.19 -18.44 -1.36
CA ILE A 32 -7.51 -17.33 -2.03
C ILE A 32 -6.01 -17.34 -1.68
N ILE A 33 -5.66 -17.63 -0.43
CA ILE A 33 -4.26 -17.76 0.01
C ILE A 33 -3.58 -18.92 -0.73
N ALA A 34 -4.22 -20.10 -0.81
CA ALA A 34 -3.69 -21.24 -1.55
C ALA A 34 -3.51 -20.91 -3.04
N SER A 35 -4.46 -20.19 -3.64
CA SER A 35 -4.34 -19.70 -5.02
C SER A 35 -3.18 -18.71 -5.18
N ALA A 36 -3.01 -17.77 -4.24
CA ALA A 36 -1.89 -16.83 -4.25
C ALA A 36 -0.54 -17.56 -4.24
N ILE A 37 -0.39 -18.52 -3.33
CA ILE A 37 0.83 -19.34 -3.20
C ILE A 37 1.09 -20.12 -4.50
N SER A 38 0.08 -20.74 -5.10
CA SER A 38 0.22 -21.48 -6.36
C SER A 38 0.64 -20.60 -7.53
N LEU A 39 0.30 -19.31 -7.49
CA LEU A 39 0.71 -18.27 -8.45
C LEU A 39 2.07 -17.65 -8.12
N GLY A 40 2.79 -18.17 -7.10
CA GLY A 40 4.12 -17.70 -6.72
C GLY A 40 4.14 -16.46 -5.82
N ALA A 41 3.04 -16.15 -5.14
CA ALA A 41 3.01 -15.07 -4.16
C ALA A 41 3.96 -15.34 -2.98
N LYS A 42 4.60 -14.28 -2.49
CA LYS A 42 5.50 -14.33 -1.33
C LYS A 42 4.95 -13.46 -0.21
N PRO A 43 5.17 -13.84 1.08
CA PRO A 43 4.83 -13.01 2.23
C PRO A 43 5.61 -11.68 2.20
N GLU A 44 4.92 -10.57 2.01
CA GLU A 44 5.57 -9.24 1.96
C GLU A 44 5.59 -8.55 3.33
N SER A 45 4.63 -8.87 4.20
CA SER A 45 4.47 -8.21 5.49
C SER A 45 5.70 -8.34 6.38
N THR A 46 6.32 -9.52 6.44
CA THR A 46 7.54 -9.75 7.22
C THR A 46 8.69 -8.89 6.70
N ILE A 47 8.91 -8.87 5.39
CA ILE A 47 9.96 -8.06 4.75
C ILE A 47 9.75 -6.56 5.06
N ARG A 48 8.53 -6.08 4.94
CA ARG A 48 8.17 -4.68 5.23
C ARG A 48 8.34 -4.32 6.70
N ALA A 49 8.00 -5.25 7.60
CA ALA A 49 8.24 -5.10 9.03
C ALA A 49 9.74 -5.06 9.34
N THR A 50 10.54 -5.95 8.73
CA THR A 50 12.00 -5.98 8.90
C THR A 50 12.63 -4.66 8.44
N ILE A 51 12.26 -4.13 7.27
CA ILE A 51 12.75 -2.83 6.76
C ILE A 51 12.42 -1.71 7.75
N CYS A 52 11.18 -1.65 8.25
CA CYS A 52 10.77 -0.65 9.23
C CYS A 52 11.59 -0.74 10.53
N LEU A 53 11.78 -1.95 11.06
CA LEU A 53 12.52 -2.18 12.29
C LEU A 53 14.01 -1.88 12.14
N GLN A 54 14.63 -2.19 11.01
CA GLN A 54 16.02 -1.82 10.71
C GLN A 54 16.23 -0.31 10.74
N GLU A 55 15.30 0.44 10.16
CA GLU A 55 15.33 1.91 10.21
C GLU A 55 15.18 2.42 11.65
N ILE A 56 14.22 1.86 12.43
CA ILE A 56 14.08 2.18 13.86
C ILE A 56 15.37 1.88 14.61
N HIS A 57 15.99 0.73 14.36
CA HIS A 57 17.24 0.33 15.02
C HIS A 57 18.39 1.28 14.71
N SER A 58 18.44 1.83 13.51
CA SER A 58 19.46 2.80 13.09
C SER A 58 19.23 4.22 13.64
N GLU A 59 17.98 4.64 13.82
CA GLU A 59 17.61 5.99 14.26
C GLU A 59 17.57 6.14 15.79
N LEU A 60 17.19 5.09 16.53
CA LEU A 60 17.05 5.15 17.97
C LEU A 60 18.38 4.84 18.68
N HIS A 61 18.89 5.81 19.43
CA HIS A 61 20.08 5.66 20.29
C HIS A 61 19.76 5.13 21.70
N GLU A 62 18.49 5.15 22.10
CA GLU A 62 18.02 4.65 23.39
C GLU A 62 17.51 3.21 23.26
N PRO A 63 17.71 2.35 24.27
CA PRO A 63 17.22 0.97 24.23
C PRO A 63 15.70 0.91 24.09
N LEU A 64 15.23 0.26 23.03
CA LEU A 64 13.81 -0.05 22.78
C LEU A 64 13.58 -1.54 23.05
N GLU A 65 12.65 -1.87 23.94
CA GLU A 65 12.22 -3.25 24.10
C GLU A 65 11.13 -3.58 23.12
N VAL A 66 11.35 -4.60 22.27
CA VAL A 66 10.35 -5.11 21.32
C VAL A 66 9.67 -6.34 21.93
N ILE A 67 8.34 -6.33 22.02
CA ILE A 67 7.51 -7.45 22.49
C ILE A 67 6.68 -7.94 21.31
N CYS A 68 6.77 -9.22 20.98
CA CYS A 68 6.11 -9.76 19.79
C CYS A 68 5.64 -11.22 19.98
N PRO A 69 4.68 -11.71 19.17
CA PRO A 69 4.37 -13.12 19.06
C PRO A 69 5.55 -13.91 18.46
N PRO A 70 5.60 -15.24 18.69
CA PRO A 70 6.64 -16.10 18.14
C PRO A 70 6.58 -16.23 16.62
N GLY A 71 7.71 -16.58 16.04
CA GLY A 71 7.87 -16.96 14.63
C GLY A 71 7.52 -15.85 13.65
N ILE A 72 6.69 -16.18 12.64
CA ILE A 72 6.35 -15.29 11.52
C ILE A 72 5.43 -14.12 11.91
N MET A 73 4.81 -14.15 13.09
CA MET A 73 3.94 -13.07 13.55
C MET A 73 4.68 -11.90 14.22
N GLY A 74 6.02 -11.90 14.24
CA GLY A 74 6.81 -10.75 14.71
C GLY A 74 8.26 -11.08 15.09
N GLU A 75 8.52 -12.20 15.76
CA GLU A 75 9.86 -12.58 16.25
C GLU A 75 10.89 -12.58 15.11
N LYS A 76 10.58 -13.27 14.00
CA LYS A 76 11.49 -13.37 12.86
C LYS A 76 11.87 -11.98 12.29
N ALA A 77 10.90 -11.10 12.14
CA ALA A 77 11.15 -9.75 11.62
C ALA A 77 12.00 -8.91 12.59
N ALA A 78 11.77 -9.06 13.89
CA ALA A 78 12.55 -8.35 14.93
C ALA A 78 14.00 -8.84 14.99
N GLU A 79 14.23 -10.15 14.94
CA GLU A 79 15.57 -10.75 14.94
C GLU A 79 16.35 -10.37 13.67
N GLU A 80 15.72 -10.47 12.48
CA GLU A 80 16.34 -10.06 11.22
C GLU A 80 16.69 -8.57 11.18
N ALA A 81 15.98 -7.75 11.96
CA ALA A 81 16.27 -6.32 12.10
C ALA A 81 17.33 -6.00 13.17
N GLY A 82 17.87 -7.00 13.87
CA GLY A 82 18.91 -6.83 14.88
C GLY A 82 18.42 -6.62 16.31
N PHE A 83 17.11 -6.77 16.55
CA PHE A 83 16.55 -6.74 17.92
C PHE A 83 16.64 -8.11 18.59
N SER A 84 16.68 -8.10 19.93
CA SER A 84 16.47 -9.29 20.78
C SER A 84 15.07 -9.17 21.42
N PRO A 85 14.01 -9.64 20.76
CA PRO A 85 12.64 -9.37 21.22
C PRO A 85 12.29 -10.20 22.46
N THR A 86 11.39 -9.67 23.27
CA THR A 86 10.67 -10.43 24.29
C THR A 86 9.50 -11.15 23.60
N VAL A 87 9.61 -12.47 23.45
CA VAL A 87 8.61 -13.29 22.76
C VAL A 87 7.46 -13.60 23.71
N LEU A 88 6.23 -13.36 23.27
CA LEU A 88 5.01 -13.67 24.03
C LEU A 88 4.83 -15.18 24.19
N PRO A 89 4.45 -15.67 25.38
CA PRO A 89 4.23 -17.09 25.64
C PRO A 89 2.87 -17.58 25.08
N ILE A 90 2.71 -17.46 23.78
CA ILE A 90 1.52 -17.88 23.02
C ILE A 90 1.92 -18.88 21.93
N LYS A 91 1.09 -19.87 21.69
CA LYS A 91 1.28 -20.77 20.55
C LYS A 91 0.60 -20.18 19.32
N ILE A 92 1.37 -20.04 18.26
CA ILE A 92 0.86 -19.57 16.95
C ILE A 92 0.81 -20.80 16.02
N PRO A 93 -0.34 -21.11 15.40
CA PRO A 93 -0.44 -22.17 14.40
C PRO A 93 0.27 -21.75 13.09
N ASP A 94 0.58 -22.74 12.26
CA ASP A 94 1.15 -22.46 10.92
C ASP A 94 0.17 -21.66 10.06
N ASP A 95 -1.14 -21.94 10.15
CA ASP A 95 -2.21 -21.15 9.54
C ASP A 95 -2.72 -20.13 10.55
N THR A 96 -2.19 -18.91 10.47
CA THR A 96 -2.57 -17.81 11.37
C THR A 96 -3.94 -17.24 11.05
N SER A 97 -4.63 -16.77 12.08
CA SER A 97 -5.99 -16.24 12.02
C SER A 97 -6.11 -14.86 12.69
N ALA A 98 -7.28 -14.24 12.56
CA ALA A 98 -7.65 -13.04 13.30
C ALA A 98 -7.65 -13.24 14.82
N GLU A 99 -8.00 -14.47 15.28
CA GLU A 99 -7.93 -14.81 16.70
C GLU A 99 -6.52 -14.74 17.27
N ASP A 100 -5.52 -15.20 16.53
CA ASP A 100 -4.11 -15.15 16.95
C ASP A 100 -3.64 -13.70 17.09
N THR A 101 -4.04 -12.83 16.14
CA THR A 101 -3.79 -11.40 16.22
C THR A 101 -4.42 -10.80 17.48
N ARG A 102 -5.70 -11.06 17.74
CA ARG A 102 -6.42 -10.53 18.91
C ARG A 102 -5.82 -11.03 20.23
N ALA A 103 -5.48 -12.32 20.31
CA ALA A 103 -4.85 -12.89 21.48
C ALA A 103 -3.48 -12.28 21.78
N ALA A 104 -2.65 -12.10 20.74
CA ALA A 104 -1.35 -11.45 20.87
C ALA A 104 -1.49 -9.99 21.34
N VAL A 105 -2.41 -9.24 20.75
CA VAL A 105 -2.69 -7.85 21.15
C VAL A 105 -3.16 -7.77 22.61
N GLN A 106 -4.03 -8.69 23.04
CA GLN A 106 -4.47 -8.72 24.45
C GLN A 106 -3.29 -8.96 25.42
N MET A 107 -2.33 -9.79 25.05
CA MET A 107 -1.14 -10.00 25.86
C MET A 107 -0.24 -8.75 25.88
N MET A 108 -0.14 -8.01 24.77
CA MET A 108 0.58 -6.73 24.71
C MET A 108 -0.09 -5.66 25.59
N VAL A 109 -1.41 -5.62 25.65
CA VAL A 109 -2.16 -4.76 26.59
C VAL A 109 -1.78 -5.10 28.03
N ASN A 110 -1.74 -6.39 28.37
CA ASN A 110 -1.35 -6.85 29.71
C ASN A 110 0.11 -6.55 30.04
N ALA A 111 0.98 -6.60 29.03
CA ALA A 111 2.41 -6.21 29.14
C ALA A 111 2.62 -4.70 29.16
N LYS A 112 1.56 -3.90 28.97
CA LYS A 112 1.58 -2.42 28.98
C LYS A 112 2.56 -1.84 27.97
N VAL A 113 2.52 -2.33 26.73
CA VAL A 113 3.31 -1.74 25.65
C VAL A 113 2.92 -0.29 25.43
N SER A 114 3.89 0.54 25.07
CA SER A 114 3.68 1.99 24.92
C SER A 114 3.10 2.37 23.55
N LEU A 115 3.34 1.53 22.53
CA LEU A 115 2.87 1.69 21.16
C LEU A 115 2.80 0.32 20.51
N ILE A 116 1.85 0.10 19.61
CA ILE A 116 1.76 -1.10 18.77
C ILE A 116 2.14 -0.73 17.34
N LEU A 117 3.20 -1.32 16.82
CA LEU A 117 3.59 -1.32 15.42
C LEU A 117 3.05 -2.59 14.78
N PHE A 118 2.35 -2.49 13.66
CA PHE A 118 1.82 -3.69 13.01
C PHE A 118 1.98 -3.64 11.49
N ALA A 119 2.28 -4.79 10.89
CA ALA A 119 2.31 -4.97 9.44
C ALA A 119 1.08 -5.76 9.00
N GLY A 120 0.24 -5.15 8.16
CA GLY A 120 -1.03 -5.77 7.77
C GLY A 120 -1.86 -4.92 6.80
N GLY A 121 -3.11 -5.28 6.63
CA GLY A 121 -4.16 -4.55 5.92
C GLY A 121 -5.30 -4.11 6.84
N ASP A 122 -6.40 -3.58 6.27
CA ASP A 122 -7.54 -3.05 7.05
C ASP A 122 -8.15 -4.10 8.00
N GLY A 123 -8.21 -5.38 7.60
CA GLY A 123 -8.62 -6.45 8.49
C GLY A 123 -7.76 -6.57 9.74
N THR A 124 -6.43 -6.43 9.61
CA THR A 124 -5.52 -6.45 10.76
C THR A 124 -5.73 -5.23 11.67
N ALA A 125 -5.94 -4.04 11.10
CA ALA A 125 -6.26 -2.83 11.85
C ALA A 125 -7.56 -2.99 12.65
N ARG A 126 -8.59 -3.58 12.05
CA ARG A 126 -9.87 -3.89 12.67
C ARG A 126 -9.72 -4.88 13.83
N ASP A 127 -8.92 -5.94 13.65
CA ASP A 127 -8.68 -6.94 14.70
C ASP A 127 -7.96 -6.31 15.91
N ILE A 128 -6.95 -5.48 15.67
CA ILE A 128 -6.27 -4.71 16.72
C ILE A 128 -7.26 -3.77 17.42
N TYR A 129 -8.03 -2.98 16.65
CA TYR A 129 -9.04 -2.07 17.21
C TYR A 129 -10.05 -2.80 18.09
N SER A 130 -10.49 -4.00 17.73
CA SER A 130 -11.46 -4.78 18.50
C SER A 130 -11.02 -5.02 19.94
N VAL A 131 -9.70 -5.09 20.17
CA VAL A 131 -9.09 -5.34 21.49
C VAL A 131 -8.75 -4.04 22.23
N ILE A 132 -8.00 -3.14 21.57
CA ILE A 132 -7.45 -1.96 22.27
C ILE A 132 -8.35 -0.74 22.23
N LYS A 133 -9.29 -0.66 21.28
CA LYS A 133 -10.02 0.58 20.98
C LYS A 133 -9.05 1.74 20.72
N ASP A 134 -9.05 2.75 21.60
CA ASP A 134 -8.16 3.92 21.57
C ASP A 134 -7.14 3.98 22.73
N GLN A 135 -6.96 2.86 23.46
CA GLN A 135 -6.17 2.84 24.70
C GLN A 135 -4.66 2.92 24.47
N ILE A 136 -4.17 2.30 23.38
CA ILE A 136 -2.75 2.26 23.02
C ILE A 136 -2.60 2.85 21.62
N PRO A 137 -1.67 3.81 21.41
CA PRO A 137 -1.41 4.32 20.06
C PRO A 137 -0.83 3.24 19.16
N VAL A 138 -1.15 3.34 17.87
CA VAL A 138 -0.72 2.38 16.85
C VAL A 138 -0.02 3.07 15.69
N VAL A 139 0.83 2.32 14.99
CA VAL A 139 1.36 2.68 13.67
C VAL A 139 1.26 1.46 12.77
N GLY A 140 0.54 1.59 11.66
CA GLY A 140 0.45 0.54 10.65
C GLY A 140 1.57 0.65 9.61
N ILE A 141 2.32 -0.44 9.42
CA ILE A 141 3.19 -0.63 8.27
C ILE A 141 2.31 -1.16 7.14
N PRO A 142 2.25 -0.43 6.04
CA PRO A 142 1.36 -0.80 4.97
C PRO A 142 1.82 -2.08 4.27
N ALA A 143 1.04 -3.15 4.35
CA ALA A 143 1.30 -4.43 3.70
C ALA A 143 0.10 -4.99 2.91
N GLY A 144 -1.10 -4.45 3.10
CA GLY A 144 -2.28 -4.82 2.34
C GLY A 144 -2.29 -4.29 0.91
N VAL A 145 -3.04 -4.97 0.02
CA VAL A 145 -3.23 -4.52 -1.38
C VAL A 145 -4.08 -3.26 -1.45
N LYS A 146 -5.06 -3.15 -0.56
CA LYS A 146 -6.01 -2.04 -0.45
C LYS A 146 -6.13 -1.67 1.01
N MET A 147 -5.88 -0.41 1.30
CA MET A 147 -5.97 0.10 2.66
C MET A 147 -6.67 1.45 2.65
N HIS A 148 -7.70 1.56 3.46
CA HIS A 148 -8.57 2.72 3.57
C HIS A 148 -8.50 3.34 4.96
N SER A 149 -8.09 2.57 5.96
CA SER A 149 -7.85 3.05 7.32
C SER A 149 -6.70 4.05 7.34
N ALA A 150 -6.87 5.13 8.09
CA ALA A 150 -5.87 6.19 8.22
C ALA A 150 -4.77 5.88 9.27
N VAL A 151 -4.73 4.67 9.81
CA VAL A 151 -3.73 4.22 10.80
C VAL A 151 -2.38 3.89 10.19
N TYR A 152 -2.30 3.84 8.85
CA TYR A 152 -1.08 3.45 8.14
C TYR A 152 -0.17 4.62 7.87
N ALA A 153 1.11 4.41 8.06
CA ALA A 153 2.13 5.26 7.47
C ALA A 153 2.13 5.13 5.94
N THR A 154 2.77 6.05 5.25
CA THR A 154 2.84 6.03 3.78
C THR A 154 3.77 4.93 3.28
N THR A 155 4.89 4.68 3.96
CA THR A 155 5.89 3.65 3.64
C THR A 155 6.41 2.99 4.92
N PRO A 156 7.14 1.85 4.85
CA PRO A 156 7.82 1.29 6.02
C PRO A 156 8.79 2.26 6.70
N LYS A 157 9.54 3.03 5.92
CA LYS A 157 10.45 4.07 6.44
C LYS A 157 9.69 5.19 7.15
N SER A 158 8.54 5.61 6.61
CA SER A 158 7.67 6.59 7.26
C SER A 158 7.11 6.06 8.59
N ALA A 159 6.77 4.76 8.65
CA ALA A 159 6.35 4.12 9.90
C ALA A 159 7.47 4.15 10.94
N ALA A 160 8.71 3.84 10.51
CA ALA A 160 9.89 3.91 11.39
C ALA A 160 10.06 5.30 11.99
N ARG A 161 10.02 6.35 11.17
CA ARG A 161 10.14 7.74 11.65
C ARG A 161 9.07 8.14 12.64
N LEU A 162 7.82 7.72 12.42
CA LEU A 162 6.72 7.97 13.37
C LEU A 162 6.99 7.30 14.73
N VAL A 163 7.46 6.05 14.70
CA VAL A 163 7.82 5.29 15.92
C VAL A 163 9.02 5.92 16.61
N SER A 164 10.09 6.23 15.88
CA SER A 164 11.31 6.86 16.43
C SER A 164 10.99 8.21 17.08
N ASN A 165 10.21 9.07 16.40
CA ASN A 165 9.79 10.37 16.93
C ASN A 165 8.89 10.22 18.17
N TYR A 166 8.00 9.22 18.19
CA TYR A 166 7.15 8.94 19.34
C TYR A 166 7.97 8.61 20.60
N PHE A 167 9.02 7.79 20.47
CA PHE A 167 9.87 7.41 21.60
C PHE A 167 10.93 8.45 21.96
N ALA A 168 11.34 9.28 21.01
CA ALA A 168 12.29 10.37 21.26
C ALA A 168 11.65 11.60 21.94
N SER A 169 10.35 11.82 21.76
CA SER A 169 9.64 12.98 22.28
C SER A 169 8.89 12.67 23.57
N SER A 170 8.99 13.57 24.56
CA SER A 170 8.17 13.52 25.77
C SER A 170 6.73 14.00 25.55
N ASP A 171 6.47 14.67 24.43
CA ASP A 171 5.17 15.27 24.09
C ASP A 171 4.78 14.86 22.68
N SER A 172 4.31 13.62 22.53
CA SER A 172 3.93 13.07 21.24
C SER A 172 2.55 13.55 20.84
N ASN A 173 2.46 14.23 19.70
CA ASN A 173 1.19 14.64 19.12
C ASN A 173 0.43 13.39 18.60
N LEU A 174 -0.61 12.98 19.32
CA LEU A 174 -1.50 11.88 18.95
C LEU A 174 -2.76 12.42 18.29
N LYS A 175 -3.21 11.74 17.25
CA LYS A 175 -4.45 12.07 16.56
C LYS A 175 -5.33 10.83 16.46
N ASP A 176 -6.65 11.00 16.68
CA ASP A 176 -7.62 9.97 16.38
C ASP A 176 -7.85 9.91 14.88
N VAL A 177 -7.72 8.70 14.32
CA VAL A 177 -7.87 8.44 12.89
C VAL A 177 -8.78 7.25 12.65
N GLU A 178 -9.43 7.25 11.49
CA GLU A 178 -10.44 6.27 11.11
C GLU A 178 -9.84 4.88 10.87
N VAL A 179 -10.50 3.86 11.42
CA VAL A 179 -10.36 2.45 11.05
C VAL A 179 -11.54 2.12 10.15
N MET A 180 -11.25 1.79 8.91
CA MET A 180 -12.25 1.50 7.89
C MET A 180 -12.34 0.00 7.67
N ASP A 181 -13.54 -0.47 7.34
CA ASP A 181 -13.76 -1.81 6.83
C ASP A 181 -14.40 -1.75 5.45
N ILE A 182 -13.98 -2.62 4.56
CA ILE A 182 -14.50 -2.67 3.20
C ILE A 182 -15.22 -3.98 3.01
N ASP A 183 -16.42 -3.89 2.46
CA ASP A 183 -17.10 -5.05 1.90
C ASP A 183 -16.35 -5.49 0.64
N GLU A 184 -15.52 -6.54 0.79
CA GLU A 184 -14.69 -7.03 -0.31
C GLU A 184 -15.51 -7.71 -1.42
N ASP A 185 -16.67 -8.26 -1.10
CA ASP A 185 -17.56 -8.85 -2.10
C ASP A 185 -18.22 -7.74 -2.94
N ALA A 186 -18.72 -6.69 -2.30
CA ALA A 186 -19.20 -5.50 -3.01
C ALA A 186 -18.08 -4.87 -3.85
N PHE A 187 -16.86 -4.82 -3.31
CA PHE A 187 -15.71 -4.27 -4.01
C PHE A 187 -15.27 -5.13 -5.23
N ARG A 188 -15.31 -6.46 -5.13
CA ARG A 188 -15.06 -7.36 -6.28
C ARG A 188 -16.07 -7.15 -7.40
N ASN A 189 -17.29 -6.75 -7.05
CA ASN A 189 -18.38 -6.41 -7.96
C ASN A 189 -18.33 -4.94 -8.45
N GLY A 190 -17.23 -4.22 -8.21
CA GLY A 190 -17.03 -2.83 -8.66
C GLY A 190 -17.77 -1.78 -7.82
N GLN A 191 -18.34 -2.16 -6.67
CA GLN A 191 -19.00 -1.24 -5.75
C GLN A 191 -18.08 -0.94 -4.55
N LEU A 192 -17.75 0.33 -4.32
CA LEU A 192 -16.99 0.74 -3.15
C LEU A 192 -17.94 0.92 -1.97
N SER A 193 -18.00 -0.07 -1.09
CA SER A 193 -18.71 0.02 0.19
C SER A 193 -17.67 0.00 1.31
N ALA A 194 -17.39 1.17 1.90
CA ALA A 194 -16.49 1.29 3.04
C ALA A 194 -17.31 1.79 4.24
N SER A 195 -17.23 1.11 5.37
CA SER A 195 -17.86 1.51 6.62
C SER A 195 -16.84 1.92 7.67
N LEU A 196 -17.16 2.92 8.46
CA LEU A 196 -16.35 3.31 9.60
C LEU A 196 -16.51 2.25 10.71
N TYR A 197 -15.40 1.66 11.13
CA TYR A 197 -15.37 0.66 12.19
C TYR A 197 -15.08 1.28 13.56
N GLY A 198 -14.26 2.33 13.60
CA GLY A 198 -13.93 3.08 14.80
C GLY A 198 -12.74 4.01 14.62
N TYR A 199 -12.16 4.44 15.74
CA TYR A 199 -11.01 5.35 15.76
C TYR A 199 -9.91 4.80 16.64
N MET A 200 -8.65 4.92 16.17
CA MET A 200 -7.44 4.62 16.96
C MET A 200 -6.52 5.84 17.00
N LYS A 201 -5.72 5.92 18.06
CA LYS A 201 -4.69 6.97 18.19
C LYS A 201 -3.44 6.61 17.41
N VAL A 202 -2.91 7.57 16.65
CA VAL A 202 -1.63 7.43 15.95
C VAL A 202 -0.72 8.61 16.26
N PRO A 203 0.60 8.42 16.36
CA PRO A 203 1.56 9.52 16.31
C PRO A 203 1.40 10.26 14.99
N PHE A 204 1.12 11.56 15.03
CA PHE A 204 0.70 12.30 13.83
C PHE A 204 1.78 13.25 13.34
N GLU A 205 2.30 12.94 12.15
CA GLU A 205 3.01 13.88 11.30
C GLU A 205 2.42 13.85 9.89
N ARG A 206 1.96 15.01 9.42
CA ARG A 206 1.21 15.15 8.15
C ARG A 206 1.89 14.51 6.93
N ARG A 207 3.24 14.43 6.93
CA ARG A 207 4.02 13.88 5.81
C ARG A 207 4.09 12.35 5.82
N TYR A 208 3.86 11.71 6.95
CA TYR A 208 4.12 10.28 7.13
C TYR A 208 2.85 9.44 7.31
N ILE A 209 1.70 10.06 7.55
CA ILE A 209 0.41 9.39 7.70
C ILE A 209 -0.36 9.42 6.39
N GLN A 210 -0.93 8.28 6.05
CA GLN A 210 -1.81 8.13 4.91
C GLN A 210 -3.09 8.97 5.10
N GLY A 211 -3.46 9.77 4.10
CA GLY A 211 -4.75 10.44 4.11
C GLY A 211 -5.89 9.45 3.91
N ALA A 212 -7.02 9.66 4.58
CA ALA A 212 -8.26 8.95 4.28
C ALA A 212 -8.62 9.15 2.80
N LYS A 213 -9.11 8.09 2.15
CA LYS A 213 -9.57 8.19 0.76
C LYS A 213 -10.83 9.05 0.73
N SER A 214 -10.71 10.32 0.35
CA SER A 214 -11.85 11.22 0.21
C SER A 214 -12.72 10.79 -0.98
N GLY A 215 -13.93 10.31 -0.67
CA GLY A 215 -14.96 10.03 -1.66
C GLY A 215 -15.60 11.32 -2.14
N GLY A 216 -15.23 11.79 -3.32
CA GLY A 216 -15.94 12.82 -4.06
C GLY A 216 -16.21 12.30 -5.47
N ILE A 217 -17.38 11.72 -5.69
CA ILE A 217 -17.68 10.99 -6.94
C ILE A 217 -18.32 11.90 -8.01
N GLU A 218 -19.01 12.97 -7.66
CA GLU A 218 -19.90 13.66 -8.59
C GLU A 218 -19.29 14.81 -9.42
N THR A 219 -18.08 15.28 -9.13
CA THR A 219 -17.49 16.44 -9.84
C THR A 219 -16.32 16.11 -10.77
N ASP A 220 -15.95 14.83 -10.89
CA ASP A 220 -14.71 14.42 -11.58
C ASP A 220 -14.92 13.77 -12.96
N GLU A 221 -16.15 13.45 -13.38
CA GLU A 221 -16.42 12.74 -14.65
C GLU A 221 -15.96 13.54 -15.88
N SER A 222 -16.23 14.84 -15.93
CA SER A 222 -15.82 15.67 -17.06
C SER A 222 -14.30 15.81 -17.13
N ALA A 223 -13.64 15.92 -15.99
CA ALA A 223 -12.18 15.97 -15.90
C ALA A 223 -11.55 14.62 -16.29
N MET A 224 -12.12 13.50 -15.86
CA MET A 224 -11.68 12.16 -16.27
C MET A 224 -11.87 11.95 -17.78
N SER A 225 -13.00 12.41 -18.34
CA SER A 225 -13.26 12.36 -19.79
C SER A 225 -12.23 13.18 -20.57
N ALA A 226 -11.86 14.38 -20.09
CA ALA A 226 -10.83 15.21 -20.71
C ALA A 226 -9.45 14.54 -20.73
N VAL A 227 -9.06 13.90 -19.61
CA VAL A 227 -7.82 13.10 -19.51
C VAL A 227 -7.89 11.91 -20.48
N ALA A 228 -9.01 11.19 -20.51
CA ALA A 228 -9.20 10.04 -21.38
C ALA A 228 -9.12 10.41 -22.87
N HIS A 229 -9.74 11.52 -23.25
CA HIS A 229 -9.65 12.05 -24.60
C HIS A 229 -8.20 12.42 -24.98
N GLU A 230 -7.47 13.08 -24.09
CA GLU A 230 -6.08 13.46 -24.35
C GLU A 230 -5.20 12.22 -24.52
N ILE A 231 -5.34 11.23 -23.63
CA ILE A 231 -4.56 9.99 -23.76
C ILE A 231 -4.91 9.24 -25.05
N SER A 232 -6.18 9.11 -25.42
CA SER A 232 -6.56 8.43 -26.67
C SER A 232 -5.92 9.06 -27.91
N ARG A 233 -5.65 10.38 -27.88
CA ARG A 233 -4.95 11.09 -28.98
C ARG A 233 -3.43 10.90 -28.97
N ARG A 234 -2.85 10.51 -27.81
CA ARG A 234 -1.40 10.31 -27.63
C ARG A 234 -0.97 8.86 -27.81
N LEU A 235 -1.92 7.94 -27.92
CA LEU A 235 -1.58 6.55 -28.19
C LEU A 235 -0.98 6.42 -29.58
N GLU A 236 0.08 5.64 -29.66
CA GLU A 236 0.83 5.38 -30.87
C GLU A 236 0.52 3.95 -31.34
N ASP A 237 0.45 3.75 -32.66
CA ASP A 237 0.34 2.42 -33.24
C ASP A 237 1.61 1.60 -32.94
N ASP A 238 1.47 0.28 -32.88
CA ASP A 238 2.56 -0.65 -32.56
C ASP A 238 3.18 -0.48 -31.16
N VAL A 239 2.58 0.30 -30.26
CA VAL A 239 3.02 0.42 -28.87
C VAL A 239 2.12 -0.42 -27.95
N LEU A 240 2.74 -1.25 -27.11
CA LEU A 240 2.04 -1.98 -26.05
C LEU A 240 1.90 -1.10 -24.82
N TYR A 241 0.68 -0.89 -24.35
CA TYR A 241 0.38 -0.11 -23.15
C TYR A 241 -0.04 -1.01 -22.00
N ILE A 242 0.63 -0.86 -20.86
CA ILE A 242 0.24 -1.47 -19.58
C ILE A 242 -0.64 -0.46 -18.86
N LEU A 243 -1.94 -0.74 -18.76
CA LEU A 243 -2.94 0.14 -18.15
C LEU A 243 -3.16 -0.26 -16.69
N GLY A 244 -2.74 0.57 -15.76
CA GLY A 244 -2.94 0.37 -14.32
C GLY A 244 -4.41 0.41 -13.89
N PRO A 245 -4.72 0.12 -12.62
CA PRO A 245 -6.08 0.20 -12.06
C PRO A 245 -6.56 1.63 -11.81
N GLY A 246 -7.85 1.79 -11.62
CA GLY A 246 -8.50 3.01 -11.15
C GLY A 246 -9.50 3.62 -12.13
N THR A 247 -10.37 4.49 -11.58
CA THR A 247 -11.48 5.11 -12.33
C THR A 247 -11.00 5.96 -13.51
N THR A 248 -9.89 6.68 -13.39
CA THR A 248 -9.31 7.46 -14.47
C THR A 248 -8.85 6.56 -15.64
N LEU A 249 -8.25 5.41 -15.33
CA LEU A 249 -7.83 4.43 -16.35
C LEU A 249 -9.04 3.71 -16.97
N LYS A 250 -10.09 3.44 -16.18
CA LYS A 250 -11.36 2.91 -16.70
C LYS A 250 -12.00 3.89 -17.69
N ALA A 251 -11.97 5.20 -17.39
CA ALA A 251 -12.46 6.22 -18.32
C ALA A 251 -11.66 6.23 -19.63
N ILE A 252 -10.34 6.01 -19.59
CA ILE A 252 -9.51 5.84 -20.80
C ILE A 252 -9.97 4.61 -21.57
N GLY A 253 -10.18 3.46 -20.93
CA GLY A 253 -10.72 2.26 -21.59
C GLY A 253 -12.07 2.52 -22.27
N ASN A 254 -12.98 3.19 -21.57
CA ASN A 254 -14.29 3.56 -22.15
C ASN A 254 -14.13 4.47 -23.39
N GLN A 255 -13.23 5.46 -23.35
CA GLN A 255 -12.94 6.34 -24.48
C GLN A 255 -12.35 5.57 -25.68
N LEU A 256 -11.59 4.51 -25.43
CA LEU A 256 -11.00 3.63 -26.44
C LEU A 256 -11.98 2.55 -26.92
N GLY A 257 -13.18 2.47 -26.36
CA GLY A 257 -14.19 1.47 -26.72
C GLY A 257 -13.88 0.05 -26.22
N VAL A 258 -13.04 -0.08 -25.16
CA VAL A 258 -12.67 -1.37 -24.58
C VAL A 258 -13.13 -1.49 -23.12
N ASP A 259 -13.47 -2.71 -22.70
CA ASP A 259 -13.96 -2.97 -21.35
C ASP A 259 -12.81 -3.22 -20.37
N LYS A 260 -12.01 -2.15 -20.11
CA LYS A 260 -10.92 -2.21 -19.16
C LYS A 260 -11.41 -2.53 -17.73
N THR A 261 -10.72 -3.43 -17.04
CA THR A 261 -11.02 -3.76 -15.65
C THR A 261 -10.80 -2.55 -14.72
N LEU A 262 -11.65 -2.37 -13.72
CA LEU A 262 -11.51 -1.24 -12.77
C LEU A 262 -10.29 -1.38 -11.86
N LEU A 263 -10.02 -2.59 -11.41
CA LEU A 263 -9.06 -2.88 -10.33
C LEU A 263 -7.85 -3.69 -10.80
N GLY A 264 -7.90 -4.24 -12.01
CA GLY A 264 -6.83 -5.01 -12.62
C GLY A 264 -5.89 -4.15 -13.43
N VAL A 265 -4.78 -4.76 -13.80
CA VAL A 265 -3.84 -4.25 -14.80
C VAL A 265 -4.16 -4.94 -16.13
N ASP A 266 -4.39 -4.16 -17.17
CA ASP A 266 -4.74 -4.67 -18.49
C ASP A 266 -3.68 -4.26 -19.51
N LEU A 267 -3.55 -5.04 -20.57
CA LEU A 267 -2.65 -4.76 -21.68
C LEU A 267 -3.44 -4.35 -22.91
N PHE A 268 -3.05 -3.24 -23.53
CA PHE A 268 -3.71 -2.64 -24.67
C PHE A 268 -2.73 -2.37 -25.80
N GLN A 269 -3.09 -2.69 -27.02
CA GLN A 269 -2.34 -2.38 -28.23
C GLN A 269 -3.29 -2.26 -29.43
N ASP A 270 -3.04 -1.32 -30.33
CA ASP A 270 -3.72 -1.16 -31.61
C ASP A 270 -5.26 -1.22 -31.52
N GLY A 271 -5.82 -0.49 -30.56
CA GLY A 271 -7.27 -0.40 -30.37
C GLY A 271 -7.92 -1.59 -29.66
N LYS A 272 -7.14 -2.56 -29.11
CA LYS A 272 -7.67 -3.78 -28.51
C LYS A 272 -7.03 -4.07 -27.15
N LEU A 273 -7.81 -4.68 -26.26
CA LEU A 273 -7.24 -5.35 -25.09
C LEU A 273 -6.56 -6.66 -25.53
N ILE A 274 -5.27 -6.77 -25.22
CA ILE A 274 -4.48 -7.97 -25.49
C ILE A 274 -4.62 -8.97 -24.36
N ALA A 275 -4.73 -8.47 -23.11
CA ALA A 275 -4.97 -9.28 -21.92
C ALA A 275 -5.60 -8.42 -20.82
N GLU A 276 -6.41 -9.04 -19.97
CA GLU A 276 -7.17 -8.40 -18.91
C GLU A 276 -6.77 -8.96 -17.53
N ASP A 277 -6.76 -8.08 -16.51
CA ASP A 277 -6.47 -8.40 -15.11
C ASP A 277 -5.24 -9.33 -14.94
N VAL A 278 -4.15 -8.96 -15.60
CA VAL A 278 -2.95 -9.78 -15.70
C VAL A 278 -2.11 -9.78 -14.42
N THR A 279 -1.45 -10.89 -14.18
CA THR A 279 -0.43 -11.03 -13.13
C THR A 279 0.92 -10.46 -13.59
N ASN A 280 1.87 -10.27 -12.67
CA ASN A 280 3.21 -9.83 -13.03
C ASN A 280 3.93 -10.80 -13.98
N LEU A 281 3.75 -12.12 -13.78
CA LEU A 281 4.37 -13.14 -14.65
C LEU A 281 3.84 -13.07 -16.08
N GLN A 282 2.52 -12.87 -16.24
CA GLN A 282 1.90 -12.70 -17.56
C GLN A 282 2.41 -11.42 -18.25
N ILE A 283 2.54 -10.31 -17.50
CA ILE A 283 3.11 -9.08 -18.06
C ILE A 283 4.54 -9.34 -18.52
N GLU A 284 5.40 -9.95 -17.68
CA GLU A 284 6.79 -10.26 -18.02
C GLU A 284 6.91 -11.18 -19.24
N GLU A 285 6.06 -12.19 -19.36
CA GLU A 285 6.01 -13.07 -20.50
C GLU A 285 5.66 -12.31 -21.78
N ILE A 286 4.60 -11.47 -21.74
CA ILE A 286 4.14 -10.72 -22.90
C ILE A 286 5.20 -9.70 -23.36
N ILE A 287 5.75 -8.90 -22.42
CA ILE A 287 6.78 -7.91 -22.77
C ILE A 287 8.10 -8.56 -23.24
N THR A 288 8.36 -9.81 -22.85
CA THR A 288 9.54 -10.54 -23.32
C THR A 288 9.39 -10.99 -24.78
N LYS A 289 8.18 -11.32 -25.19
CA LYS A 289 7.85 -11.70 -26.57
C LYS A 289 7.56 -10.49 -27.47
N CYS A 290 7.31 -9.32 -26.86
CA CYS A 290 7.01 -8.10 -27.57
C CYS A 290 8.29 -7.47 -28.12
N ASN A 291 8.33 -7.23 -29.42
CA ASN A 291 9.43 -6.50 -30.06
C ASN A 291 9.17 -4.99 -30.14
N ASN A 292 7.98 -4.56 -29.75
CA ASN A 292 7.50 -3.20 -29.85
C ASN A 292 7.87 -2.40 -28.59
N GLN A 293 7.74 -1.08 -28.66
CA GLN A 293 7.86 -0.22 -27.50
C GLN A 293 6.76 -0.54 -26.50
N VAL A 294 7.09 -0.51 -25.20
CA VAL A 294 6.13 -0.72 -24.11
C VAL A 294 6.06 0.53 -23.25
N LYS A 295 4.86 1.00 -22.95
CA LYS A 295 4.62 2.13 -22.06
C LYS A 295 3.66 1.72 -20.93
N ILE A 296 3.79 2.39 -19.77
CA ILE A 296 2.97 2.16 -18.58
C ILE A 296 2.12 3.40 -18.35
N ILE A 297 0.80 3.25 -18.24
CA ILE A 297 -0.10 4.33 -17.87
C ILE A 297 -0.69 4.06 -16.49
N VAL A 298 -0.43 4.96 -15.54
CA VAL A 298 -0.90 4.84 -14.15
C VAL A 298 -1.55 6.12 -13.65
N THR A 299 -2.37 6.00 -12.63
CA THR A 299 -2.98 7.13 -11.92
C THR A 299 -2.69 7.02 -10.43
N PRO A 300 -2.42 8.13 -9.72
CA PRO A 300 -2.24 8.07 -8.27
C PRO A 300 -3.51 7.62 -7.57
N ILE A 301 -3.35 6.85 -6.49
CA ILE A 301 -4.47 6.53 -5.61
C ILE A 301 -4.95 7.83 -4.95
N GLY A 302 -6.25 8.12 -5.11
CA GLY A 302 -6.85 9.35 -4.59
C GLY A 302 -6.66 9.50 -3.08
N GLY A 303 -6.22 10.68 -2.64
CA GLY A 303 -5.95 11.00 -1.24
C GLY A 303 -4.65 10.41 -0.69
N GLN A 304 -4.14 9.32 -1.25
CA GLN A 304 -2.92 8.63 -0.80
C GLN A 304 -1.68 9.02 -1.60
N GLY A 305 -1.83 9.19 -2.92
CA GLY A 305 -0.76 9.66 -3.79
C GLY A 305 0.17 8.56 -4.34
N HIS A 306 -0.03 7.28 -4.01
CA HIS A 306 0.80 6.20 -4.56
C HIS A 306 0.55 6.03 -6.05
N ILE A 307 1.63 6.01 -6.83
CA ILE A 307 1.61 5.73 -8.27
C ILE A 307 2.10 4.31 -8.57
N PHE A 308 2.95 3.73 -7.72
CA PHE A 308 3.41 2.34 -7.78
C PHE A 308 3.52 1.71 -6.39
N GLY A 309 3.44 0.37 -6.35
CA GLY A 309 3.58 -0.43 -5.14
C GLY A 309 2.31 -0.56 -4.31
N ARG A 310 1.24 0.10 -4.71
CA ARG A 310 -0.08 0.04 -4.08
C ARG A 310 -1.16 -0.12 -5.13
N GLY A 311 -1.96 -1.17 -5.01
CA GLY A 311 -3.07 -1.44 -5.92
C GLY A 311 -2.66 -1.89 -7.33
N ASN A 312 -1.39 -1.80 -7.68
CA ASN A 312 -0.82 -2.17 -8.99
C ASN A 312 0.50 -2.94 -8.88
N GLN A 313 0.65 -3.76 -7.84
CA GLN A 313 1.87 -4.55 -7.58
C GLN A 313 2.18 -5.56 -8.70
N GLN A 314 1.23 -5.82 -9.61
CA GLN A 314 1.44 -6.59 -10.83
C GLN A 314 2.49 -5.93 -11.73
N ILE A 315 2.56 -4.58 -11.73
CA ILE A 315 3.64 -3.83 -12.37
C ILE A 315 4.85 -3.86 -11.43
N SER A 316 5.59 -4.97 -11.47
CA SER A 316 6.67 -5.27 -10.53
C SER A 316 7.89 -4.37 -10.74
N PRO A 317 8.80 -4.30 -9.75
CA PRO A 317 10.07 -3.59 -9.89
C PRO A 317 10.88 -4.04 -11.11
N SER A 318 10.89 -5.33 -11.44
CA SER A 318 11.59 -5.88 -12.60
C SER A 318 11.04 -5.32 -13.91
N ILE A 319 9.72 -5.18 -14.03
CA ILE A 319 9.05 -4.57 -15.19
C ILE A 319 9.45 -3.09 -15.31
N ILE A 320 9.36 -2.33 -14.22
CA ILE A 320 9.69 -0.90 -14.20
C ILE A 320 11.16 -0.69 -14.56
N LYS A 321 12.07 -1.48 -13.97
CA LYS A 321 13.51 -1.42 -14.23
C LYS A 321 13.85 -1.73 -15.69
N ARG A 322 13.17 -2.71 -16.26
CA ARG A 322 13.35 -3.10 -17.68
C ARG A 322 12.88 -2.02 -18.65
N LEU A 323 11.72 -1.40 -18.37
CA LEU A 323 11.09 -0.41 -19.26
C LEU A 323 11.68 0.98 -19.06
N GLY A 324 12.19 1.29 -17.87
CA GLY A 324 12.73 2.59 -17.50
C GLY A 324 11.65 3.63 -17.17
N ARG A 325 12.09 4.69 -16.50
CA ARG A 325 11.23 5.79 -16.06
C ARG A 325 10.51 6.50 -17.22
N GLU A 326 11.17 6.63 -18.36
CA GLU A 326 10.64 7.34 -19.53
C GLU A 326 9.44 6.64 -20.19
N SER A 327 9.24 5.36 -19.85
CA SER A 327 8.08 4.59 -20.31
C SER A 327 6.84 4.85 -19.47
N VAL A 328 6.94 5.60 -18.36
CA VAL A 328 5.85 5.83 -17.42
C VAL A 328 5.10 7.12 -17.76
N ILE A 329 3.82 6.99 -18.01
CA ILE A 329 2.86 8.07 -18.23
C ILE A 329 1.95 8.13 -17.01
N ILE A 330 1.95 9.27 -16.30
CA ILE A 330 1.04 9.48 -15.18
C ILE A 330 -0.12 10.35 -15.63
N VAL A 331 -1.32 9.91 -15.27
CA VAL A 331 -2.57 10.63 -15.54
C VAL A 331 -3.29 10.93 -14.22
N ALA A 332 -3.80 12.14 -14.07
CA ALA A 332 -4.59 12.50 -12.89
C ALA A 332 -5.49 13.69 -13.21
N THR A 333 -6.70 13.71 -12.68
CA THR A 333 -7.52 14.93 -12.71
C THR A 333 -6.91 15.99 -11.79
N THR A 334 -7.19 17.27 -12.06
CA THR A 334 -6.76 18.39 -11.20
C THR A 334 -7.30 18.25 -9.78
N ASN A 335 -8.53 17.74 -9.62
CA ASN A 335 -9.12 17.46 -8.31
C ASN A 335 -8.34 16.39 -7.55
N LYS A 336 -7.90 15.34 -8.25
CA LYS A 336 -7.06 14.29 -7.66
C LYS A 336 -5.72 14.85 -7.18
N LEU A 337 -5.07 15.73 -7.94
CA LEU A 337 -3.86 16.41 -7.52
C LEU A 337 -4.12 17.35 -6.33
N ALA A 338 -5.20 18.12 -6.37
CA ALA A 338 -5.58 19.02 -5.28
C ALA A 338 -5.84 18.26 -3.96
N SER A 339 -6.43 17.06 -4.02
CA SER A 339 -6.69 16.21 -2.84
C SER A 339 -5.43 15.78 -2.10
N LEU A 340 -4.26 15.82 -2.76
CA LEU A 340 -2.98 15.52 -2.13
C LEU A 340 -2.46 16.67 -1.25
N ASN A 341 -3.08 17.87 -1.33
CA ASN A 341 -2.70 19.02 -0.52
C ASN A 341 -1.20 19.35 -0.56
N GLY A 342 -0.58 19.28 -1.74
CA GLY A 342 0.83 19.55 -1.98
C GLY A 342 1.79 18.43 -1.55
N ARG A 343 1.29 17.28 -1.10
CA ARG A 343 2.14 16.10 -0.84
C ARG A 343 2.61 15.51 -2.18
N PRO A 344 3.86 14.98 -2.24
CA PRO A 344 4.36 14.34 -3.45
C PRO A 344 3.57 13.07 -3.80
N PHE A 345 3.71 12.60 -5.00
CA PHE A 345 3.41 11.20 -5.31
C PHE A 345 4.36 10.28 -4.56
N LEU A 346 3.90 9.09 -4.26
CA LEU A 346 4.66 8.08 -3.52
C LEU A 346 4.90 6.87 -4.41
N VAL A 347 6.08 6.30 -4.26
CA VAL A 347 6.47 5.00 -4.79
C VAL A 347 6.87 4.10 -3.63
N ASP A 348 6.46 2.83 -3.68
CA ASP A 348 6.71 1.84 -2.63
C ASP A 348 6.70 0.46 -3.30
N THR A 349 7.58 0.29 -4.28
CA THR A 349 7.65 -0.92 -5.11
C THR A 349 8.22 -2.11 -4.36
N GLY A 350 8.89 -1.87 -3.23
CA GLY A 350 9.65 -2.86 -2.46
C GLY A 350 11.07 -3.09 -2.99
N ASP A 351 11.52 -2.28 -3.96
CA ASP A 351 12.89 -2.23 -4.47
C ASP A 351 13.39 -0.78 -4.38
N PRO A 352 14.32 -0.47 -3.45
CA PRO A 352 14.80 0.89 -3.23
C PRO A 352 15.46 1.53 -4.46
N ASP A 353 16.10 0.75 -5.32
CA ASP A 353 16.73 1.26 -6.54
C ASP A 353 15.66 1.73 -7.54
N VAL A 354 14.55 0.99 -7.63
CA VAL A 354 13.42 1.36 -8.50
C VAL A 354 12.67 2.56 -7.93
N ASP A 355 12.47 2.62 -6.63
CA ASP A 355 11.84 3.77 -5.97
C ASP A 355 12.68 5.03 -6.19
N GLN A 356 14.00 4.94 -6.04
CA GLN A 356 14.93 6.03 -6.36
C GLN A 356 14.92 6.41 -7.85
N LEU A 357 14.86 5.42 -8.78
CA LEU A 357 14.76 5.66 -10.23
C LEU A 357 13.52 6.49 -10.58
N LEU A 358 12.40 6.24 -9.91
CA LEU A 358 11.13 6.93 -10.13
C LEU A 358 11.05 8.30 -9.44
N SER A 359 11.89 8.56 -8.43
CA SER A 359 11.88 9.79 -7.64
C SER A 359 12.25 11.03 -8.47
N GLY A 360 11.86 12.21 -7.98
CA GLY A 360 12.08 13.51 -8.65
C GLY A 360 10.81 14.07 -9.28
N TYR A 361 10.94 14.91 -10.29
CA TYR A 361 9.79 15.54 -10.94
C TYR A 361 9.37 14.77 -12.19
N ILE A 362 8.06 14.64 -12.39
CA ILE A 362 7.45 13.96 -13.53
C ILE A 362 6.30 14.79 -14.09
N ARG A 363 6.05 14.66 -15.38
CA ARG A 363 4.89 15.27 -16.04
C ARG A 363 3.66 14.38 -15.82
N VAL A 364 2.53 15.02 -15.58
CA VAL A 364 1.23 14.39 -15.32
C VAL A 364 0.24 14.98 -16.30
N VAL A 365 -0.40 14.14 -17.10
CA VAL A 365 -1.48 14.58 -17.99
C VAL A 365 -2.74 14.83 -17.16
N THR A 366 -3.26 16.06 -17.22
CA THR A 366 -4.37 16.50 -16.37
C THR A 366 -5.63 16.89 -17.15
N GLY A 367 -5.57 16.91 -18.46
CA GLY A 367 -6.68 17.24 -19.34
C GLY A 367 -6.20 17.47 -20.79
N VAL A 368 -7.09 17.92 -21.65
CA VAL A 368 -6.78 18.16 -23.08
C VAL A 368 -5.71 19.25 -23.22
N ASN A 369 -4.57 18.89 -23.80
CA ASN A 369 -3.38 19.75 -23.91
C ASN A 369 -2.90 20.33 -22.56
N MET A 370 -3.23 19.69 -21.45
CA MET A 370 -2.88 20.13 -20.11
C MET A 370 -1.97 19.13 -19.41
N GLU A 371 -0.84 19.63 -18.91
CA GLU A 371 0.10 18.87 -18.09
C GLU A 371 0.47 19.67 -16.84
N SER A 372 0.74 18.95 -15.79
CA SER A 372 1.31 19.49 -14.56
C SER A 372 2.63 18.81 -14.27
N VAL A 373 3.58 19.52 -13.67
CA VAL A 373 4.81 18.92 -13.15
C VAL A 373 4.59 18.60 -11.68
N TYR A 374 4.80 17.36 -11.29
CA TYR A 374 4.54 16.91 -9.94
C TYR A 374 5.77 16.19 -9.37
N ARG A 375 5.97 16.30 -8.05
CA ARG A 375 7.09 15.64 -7.38
C ARG A 375 6.71 14.20 -7.02
N VAL A 376 7.64 13.27 -7.24
CA VAL A 376 7.61 11.88 -6.77
C VAL A 376 8.63 11.72 -5.65
N SER A 377 8.28 11.03 -4.59
CA SER A 377 9.16 10.70 -3.46
C SER A 377 9.03 9.21 -3.12
N ASP A 378 10.13 8.62 -2.74
CA ASP A 378 10.25 7.29 -2.13
C ASP A 378 9.98 7.31 -0.63
#